data_a28a003c356da0f09356a06ddce675de
#
_entry.id   a28a003c356da0f09356a06ddce675de
#
_cell.length_a   1.000
_cell.length_b   1.000
_cell.length_c   1.000
_cell.angle_alpha   90.00
_cell.angle_beta   90.00
_cell.angle_gamma   90.00
#
_symmetry.space_group_name_H-M   'P 1'
#
loop_
_entity.id
_entity.type
_entity.pdbx_description
1 polymer ?
#
loop_
_entity_poly.entity_id
_entity_poly.type
_entity_poly.pdbx_seq_one_letter_code
_entity_poly.pdbx_strand_id
1 'polypeptide(L)'
;MHFQEAILNVVLLWILTAPHEFSHAWVATRLGDDTPRREGRVTLNPLAHVDWLGTAILPFVTSLLGYGFLGWGKPVHTQTSKLRGGLNGLALVALAGPASNVVLAVILAILTVATVNVFPAFASFAQKGVWLSLYLAIFNMLPVPPLDGSKLLLAARIPQIGRAHV
;
A
#
# COMPACT_ATOMS: atom_id res chain seq x y z
N MET A 1 -10.89 -25.50 0.79
CA MET A 1 -10.91 -24.32 1.69
C MET A 1 -9.82 -23.33 1.30
N HIS A 2 -8.55 -23.75 1.22
CA HIS A 2 -7.41 -22.86 0.91
C HIS A 2 -7.48 -22.14 -0.45
N PHE A 3 -8.03 -22.76 -1.50
CA PHE A 3 -8.09 -22.16 -2.84
C PHE A 3 -9.00 -20.93 -2.91
N GLN A 4 -10.19 -21.01 -2.34
CA GLN A 4 -11.12 -19.87 -2.30
C GLN A 4 -10.55 -18.72 -1.44
N GLU A 5 -9.94 -19.03 -0.32
CA GLU A 5 -9.28 -18.04 0.52
C GLU A 5 -8.10 -17.36 -0.19
N ALA A 6 -7.30 -18.12 -0.94
CA ALA A 6 -6.21 -17.58 -1.73
C ALA A 6 -6.71 -16.56 -2.77
N ILE A 7 -7.79 -16.87 -3.49
CA ILE A 7 -8.41 -15.92 -4.42
C ILE A 7 -8.92 -14.67 -3.70
N LEU A 8 -9.63 -14.83 -2.59
CA LEU A 8 -10.15 -13.71 -1.81
C LEU A 8 -9.03 -12.80 -1.30
N ASN A 9 -7.91 -13.36 -0.85
CA ASN A 9 -6.75 -12.62 -0.40
C ASN A 9 -6.11 -11.80 -1.54
N VAL A 10 -5.98 -12.39 -2.73
CA VAL A 10 -5.48 -11.66 -3.92
C VAL A 10 -6.42 -10.50 -4.29
N VAL A 11 -7.73 -10.75 -4.33
CA VAL A 11 -8.73 -9.70 -4.64
C VAL A 11 -8.69 -8.59 -3.60
N LEU A 12 -8.63 -8.93 -2.31
CA LEU A 12 -8.49 -7.95 -1.24
C LEU A 12 -7.21 -7.13 -1.38
N LEU A 13 -6.08 -7.78 -1.67
CA LEU A 13 -4.83 -7.05 -1.89
C LEU A 13 -4.96 -6.02 -3.02
N TRP A 14 -5.57 -6.39 -4.14
CA TRP A 14 -5.79 -5.46 -5.25
C TRP A 14 -6.64 -4.27 -4.86
N ILE A 15 -7.72 -4.51 -4.11
CA ILE A 15 -8.62 -3.46 -3.62
C ILE A 15 -7.88 -2.52 -2.66
N LEU A 16 -7.02 -3.06 -1.80
CA LEU A 16 -6.35 -2.29 -0.74
C LEU A 16 -5.08 -1.57 -1.23
N THR A 17 -4.36 -2.17 -2.20
CA THR A 17 -3.17 -1.54 -2.80
C THR A 17 -3.50 -0.40 -3.75
N ALA A 18 -4.65 -0.44 -4.42
CA ALA A 18 -5.01 0.63 -5.35
C ALA A 18 -5.15 2.01 -4.67
N PRO A 19 -5.89 2.20 -3.57
CA PRO A 19 -5.93 3.46 -2.82
C PRO A 19 -4.57 3.85 -2.21
N HIS A 20 -3.78 2.87 -1.77
CA HIS A 20 -2.45 3.08 -1.22
C HIS A 20 -1.53 3.73 -2.26
N GLU A 21 -1.35 3.09 -3.41
CA GLU A 21 -0.50 3.59 -4.50
C GLU A 21 -1.05 4.87 -5.13
N PHE A 22 -2.38 4.96 -5.28
CA PHE A 22 -3.03 6.20 -5.70
C PHE A 22 -2.67 7.38 -4.79
N SER A 23 -2.67 7.17 -3.47
CA SER A 23 -2.38 8.22 -2.50
C SER A 23 -0.95 8.74 -2.63
N HIS A 24 0.03 7.85 -2.83
CA HIS A 24 1.40 8.25 -3.16
C HIS A 24 1.45 9.08 -4.44
N ALA A 25 0.84 8.60 -5.52
CA ALA A 25 0.83 9.26 -6.82
C ALA A 25 0.14 10.63 -6.75
N TRP A 26 -0.97 10.72 -6.04
CA TRP A 26 -1.74 11.95 -5.88
C TRP A 26 -0.98 13.00 -5.07
N VAL A 27 -0.40 12.64 -3.93
CA VAL A 27 0.38 13.56 -3.09
C VAL A 27 1.64 14.02 -3.82
N ALA A 28 2.38 13.12 -4.50
CA ALA A 28 3.54 13.48 -5.29
C ALA A 28 3.18 14.52 -6.37
N THR A 29 2.09 14.29 -7.10
CA THR A 29 1.61 15.23 -8.13
C THR A 29 1.19 16.57 -7.52
N ARG A 30 0.53 16.58 -6.35
CA ARG A 30 0.16 17.82 -5.65
C ARG A 30 1.38 18.59 -5.15
N LEU A 31 2.46 17.90 -4.86
CA LEU A 31 3.74 18.51 -4.46
C LEU A 31 4.61 18.93 -5.65
N GLY A 32 4.18 18.72 -6.88
CA GLY A 32 4.85 19.22 -8.08
C GLY A 32 5.60 18.17 -8.91
N ASP A 33 5.61 16.90 -8.49
CA ASP A 33 6.17 15.81 -9.29
C ASP A 33 5.09 15.19 -10.18
N ASP A 34 5.05 15.58 -11.46
CA ASP A 34 4.12 15.04 -12.44
C ASP A 34 4.50 13.64 -12.98
N THR A 35 5.59 13.04 -12.51
CA THR A 35 6.02 11.71 -12.94
C THR A 35 4.92 10.66 -12.77
N PRO A 36 4.25 10.53 -11.60
CA PRO A 36 3.19 9.54 -11.42
C PRO A 36 1.99 9.77 -12.35
N ARG A 37 1.66 11.02 -12.65
CA ARG A 37 0.57 11.36 -13.59
C ARG A 37 0.89 10.91 -14.99
N ARG A 38 2.12 11.17 -15.47
CA ARG A 38 2.58 10.76 -16.81
C ARG A 38 2.65 9.25 -16.97
N GLU A 39 2.91 8.52 -15.88
CA GLU A 39 2.90 7.06 -15.84
C GLU A 39 1.50 6.46 -15.68
N GLY A 40 0.43 7.29 -15.64
CA GLY A 40 -0.95 6.83 -15.48
C GLY A 40 -1.24 6.26 -14.08
N ARG A 41 -0.43 6.66 -13.05
CA ARG A 41 -0.54 6.12 -11.69
C ARG A 41 -1.53 6.87 -10.81
N VAL A 42 -2.02 8.06 -11.24
CA VAL A 42 -3.03 8.84 -10.52
C VAL A 42 -4.42 8.30 -10.87
N THR A 43 -4.70 7.09 -10.45
CA THR A 43 -5.96 6.37 -10.71
C THR A 43 -6.26 5.39 -9.58
N LEU A 44 -7.55 5.13 -9.33
CA LEU A 44 -8.01 4.06 -8.43
C LEU A 44 -8.21 2.73 -9.17
N ASN A 45 -7.90 2.66 -10.47
CA ASN A 45 -7.94 1.39 -11.20
C ASN A 45 -6.86 0.44 -10.66
N PRO A 46 -7.24 -0.68 -10.02
CA PRO A 46 -6.26 -1.58 -9.42
C PRO A 46 -5.28 -2.17 -10.43
N LEU A 47 -5.68 -2.34 -11.69
CA LEU A 47 -4.82 -2.88 -12.75
C LEU A 47 -3.60 -1.99 -13.04
N ALA A 48 -3.70 -0.68 -12.80
CA ALA A 48 -2.56 0.23 -12.93
C ALA A 48 -1.48 -0.01 -11.86
N HIS A 49 -1.82 -0.68 -10.75
CA HIS A 49 -0.96 -0.89 -9.59
C HIS A 49 -0.54 -2.36 -9.40
N VAL A 50 -0.94 -3.23 -10.33
CA VAL A 50 -0.60 -4.66 -10.28
C VAL A 50 0.88 -4.84 -10.62
N ASP A 51 1.58 -5.53 -9.74
CA ASP A 51 2.79 -6.29 -10.01
C ASP A 51 2.41 -7.77 -10.05
N TRP A 52 2.52 -8.42 -11.21
CA TRP A 52 2.02 -9.78 -11.37
C TRP A 52 2.64 -10.77 -10.39
N LEU A 53 3.93 -10.59 -10.05
CA LEU A 53 4.59 -11.44 -9.07
C LEU A 53 4.16 -11.09 -7.64
N GLY A 54 4.26 -9.80 -7.28
CA GLY A 54 4.02 -9.34 -5.90
C GLY A 54 2.55 -9.23 -5.53
N THR A 55 1.67 -8.95 -6.50
CA THR A 55 0.25 -8.69 -6.20
C THR A 55 -0.66 -9.86 -6.55
N ALA A 56 -0.22 -10.82 -7.38
CA ALA A 56 -1.03 -11.96 -7.79
C ALA A 56 -0.38 -13.31 -7.44
N ILE A 57 0.77 -13.63 -8.01
CA ILE A 57 1.36 -14.96 -7.91
C ILE A 57 1.79 -15.28 -6.48
N LEU A 58 2.61 -14.41 -5.88
CA LEU A 58 3.15 -14.66 -4.54
C LEU A 58 2.07 -14.73 -3.47
N PRO A 59 1.13 -13.76 -3.36
CA PRO A 59 0.04 -13.84 -2.38
C PRO A 59 -0.85 -15.07 -2.57
N PHE A 60 -1.09 -15.47 -3.83
CA PHE A 60 -1.86 -16.68 -4.13
C PHE A 60 -1.15 -17.94 -3.62
N VAL A 61 0.13 -18.11 -3.97
CA VAL A 61 0.92 -19.29 -3.59
C VAL A 61 1.10 -19.36 -2.07
N THR A 62 1.47 -18.24 -1.42
CA THR A 62 1.69 -18.23 0.04
C THR A 62 0.40 -18.50 0.81
N SER A 63 -0.74 -17.97 0.35
CA SER A 63 -2.06 -18.26 0.92
C SER A 63 -2.46 -19.71 0.71
N LEU A 64 -2.20 -20.27 -0.47
CA LEU A 64 -2.54 -21.67 -0.80
C LEU A 64 -1.74 -22.66 0.06
N LEU A 65 -0.47 -22.35 0.34
CA LEU A 65 0.43 -23.16 1.15
C LEU A 65 0.25 -22.96 2.66
N GLY A 66 -0.62 -22.01 3.07
CA GLY A 66 -0.86 -21.72 4.49
C GLY A 66 0.26 -20.94 5.20
N TYR A 67 1.21 -20.38 4.45
CA TYR A 67 2.31 -19.55 5.00
C TYR A 67 1.89 -18.09 5.29
N GLY A 68 0.60 -17.80 5.29
CA GLY A 68 0.12 -16.45 5.46
C GLY A 68 0.08 -15.69 4.14
N PHE A 69 0.14 -14.37 4.21
CA PHE A 69 -0.08 -13.49 3.10
C PHE A 69 1.15 -12.59 2.90
N LEU A 70 1.88 -12.82 1.81
CA LEU A 70 3.00 -11.99 1.38
C LEU A 70 2.69 -11.38 0.01
N GLY A 71 2.88 -10.07 -0.13
CA GLY A 71 2.68 -9.41 -1.40
C GLY A 71 3.01 -7.92 -1.32
N TRP A 72 3.18 -7.31 -2.50
CA TRP A 72 3.42 -5.88 -2.68
C TRP A 72 2.74 -5.38 -3.95
N GLY A 73 2.42 -4.08 -3.97
CA GLY A 73 1.97 -3.39 -5.18
C GLY A 73 3.14 -2.94 -6.06
N LYS A 74 2.84 -2.61 -7.30
CA LYS A 74 3.80 -1.95 -8.20
C LYS A 74 4.06 -0.53 -7.67
N PRO A 75 5.29 -0.22 -7.20
CA PRO A 75 5.55 1.04 -6.53
C PRO A 75 5.41 2.25 -7.47
N VAL A 76 5.01 3.39 -6.90
CA VAL A 76 4.95 4.67 -7.62
C VAL A 76 6.35 5.29 -7.66
N HIS A 77 6.81 5.63 -8.88
CA HIS A 77 8.05 6.36 -9.07
C HIS A 77 7.88 7.83 -8.69
N THR A 78 8.77 8.33 -7.84
CA THR A 78 8.77 9.72 -7.37
C THR A 78 10.16 10.31 -7.52
N GLN A 79 10.24 11.55 -8.03
CA GLN A 79 11.49 12.28 -8.18
C GLN A 79 11.59 13.35 -7.09
N THR A 80 12.40 13.08 -6.05
CA THR A 80 12.55 13.97 -4.89
C THR A 80 12.95 15.39 -5.26
N SER A 81 13.74 15.57 -6.33
CA SER A 81 14.16 16.88 -6.85
C SER A 81 13.02 17.74 -7.39
N LYS A 82 11.89 17.12 -7.77
CA LYS A 82 10.69 17.82 -8.26
C LYS A 82 9.68 18.12 -7.16
N LEU A 83 9.81 17.47 -6.00
CA LEU A 83 8.88 17.67 -4.91
C LEU A 83 9.12 19.00 -4.21
N ARG A 84 8.05 19.79 -4.02
CA ARG A 84 8.08 20.93 -3.11
C ARG A 84 8.44 20.44 -1.70
N GLY A 85 9.46 21.06 -1.10
CA GLY A 85 10.01 20.63 0.19
C GLY A 85 11.05 19.51 0.11
N GLY A 86 11.41 19.01 -1.09
CA GLY A 86 12.47 18.02 -1.27
C GLY A 86 12.24 16.76 -0.43
N LEU A 87 13.14 16.46 0.51
CA LEU A 87 13.02 15.29 1.41
C LEU A 87 11.77 15.34 2.30
N ASN A 88 11.35 16.53 2.77
CA ASN A 88 10.11 16.65 3.53
C ASN A 88 8.89 16.32 2.66
N GLY A 89 8.91 16.75 1.40
CA GLY A 89 7.91 16.35 0.41
C GLY A 89 7.89 14.84 0.19
N LEU A 90 9.06 14.20 0.11
CA LEU A 90 9.18 12.76 0.01
C LEU A 90 8.58 12.04 1.23
N ALA A 91 8.78 12.58 2.44
CA ALA A 91 8.17 12.04 3.66
C ALA A 91 6.63 12.10 3.60
N LEU A 92 6.06 13.21 3.13
CA LEU A 92 4.60 13.33 2.96
C LEU A 92 4.07 12.33 1.92
N VAL A 93 4.78 12.15 0.81
CA VAL A 93 4.44 11.12 -0.16
C VAL A 93 4.49 9.73 0.48
N ALA A 94 5.56 9.41 1.22
CA ALA A 94 5.71 8.11 1.86
C ALA A 94 4.62 7.80 2.89
N LEU A 95 4.15 8.80 3.64
CA LEU A 95 3.07 8.65 4.62
C LEU A 95 1.70 8.49 3.97
N ALA A 96 1.51 8.97 2.74
CA ALA A 96 0.20 9.01 2.09
C ALA A 96 -0.42 7.61 1.88
N GLY A 97 0.37 6.62 1.47
CA GLY A 97 -0.08 5.24 1.30
C GLY A 97 -0.55 4.60 2.60
N PRO A 98 0.33 4.48 3.62
CA PRO A 98 -0.06 3.96 4.92
C PRO A 98 -1.26 4.68 5.55
N ALA A 99 -1.32 6.02 5.44
CA ALA A 99 -2.44 6.81 5.94
C ALA A 99 -3.76 6.45 5.23
N SER A 100 -3.73 6.26 3.90
CA SER A 100 -4.91 5.83 3.14
C SER A 100 -5.42 4.46 3.58
N ASN A 101 -4.51 3.54 3.91
CA ASN A 101 -4.89 2.23 4.42
C ASN A 101 -5.51 2.31 5.82
N VAL A 102 -5.05 3.20 6.70
CA VAL A 102 -5.70 3.44 7.99
C VAL A 102 -7.13 3.97 7.79
N VAL A 103 -7.31 4.96 6.91
CA VAL A 103 -8.64 5.49 6.58
C VAL A 103 -9.55 4.40 6.02
N LEU A 104 -9.03 3.57 5.11
CA LEU A 104 -9.79 2.47 4.52
C LEU A 104 -10.16 1.41 5.56
N ALA A 105 -9.26 1.10 6.50
CA ALA A 105 -9.55 0.20 7.62
C ALA A 105 -10.72 0.72 8.48
N VAL A 106 -10.76 2.02 8.76
CA VAL A 106 -11.89 2.64 9.49
C VAL A 106 -13.20 2.50 8.71
N ILE A 107 -13.18 2.80 7.41
CA ILE A 107 -14.37 2.66 6.54
C ILE A 107 -14.86 1.21 6.53
N LEU A 108 -13.95 0.25 6.35
CA LEU A 108 -14.28 -1.18 6.34
C LEU A 108 -14.80 -1.66 7.70
N ALA A 109 -14.26 -1.14 8.80
CA ALA A 109 -14.76 -1.47 10.15
C ALA A 109 -16.20 -0.97 10.36
N ILE A 110 -16.52 0.25 9.93
CA ILE A 110 -17.88 0.79 9.96
C ILE A 110 -18.81 -0.10 9.12
N LEU A 111 -18.40 -0.46 7.91
CA LEU A 111 -19.17 -1.35 7.02
C LEU A 111 -19.39 -2.74 7.65
N THR A 112 -18.38 -3.28 8.32
CA THR A 112 -18.49 -4.57 9.03
C THR A 112 -19.60 -4.50 10.08
N VAL A 113 -19.57 -3.49 10.95
CA VAL A 113 -20.58 -3.32 12.01
C VAL A 113 -21.97 -3.07 11.43
N ALA A 114 -22.07 -2.24 10.38
CA ALA A 114 -23.35 -1.91 9.76
C ALA A 114 -24.00 -3.11 9.05
N THR A 115 -23.22 -4.09 8.57
CA THR A 115 -23.73 -5.17 7.73
C THR A 115 -23.76 -6.54 8.39
N VAL A 116 -23.17 -6.71 9.59
CA VAL A 116 -23.01 -8.01 10.24
C VAL A 116 -24.32 -8.77 10.43
N ASN A 117 -25.41 -8.09 10.70
CA ASN A 117 -26.73 -8.71 10.93
C ASN A 117 -27.56 -8.88 9.64
N VAL A 118 -27.21 -8.19 8.55
CA VAL A 118 -27.98 -8.18 7.29
C VAL A 118 -27.27 -8.99 6.20
N PHE A 119 -25.95 -8.84 6.09
CA PHE A 119 -25.11 -9.52 5.11
C PHE A 119 -23.82 -10.09 5.77
N PRO A 120 -23.93 -11.19 6.56
CA PRO A 120 -22.80 -11.70 7.34
C PRO A 120 -21.57 -12.07 6.49
N ALA A 121 -21.79 -12.58 5.27
CA ALA A 121 -20.69 -12.91 4.36
C ALA A 121 -19.88 -11.66 3.93
N PHE A 122 -20.58 -10.56 3.62
CA PHE A 122 -19.93 -9.29 3.30
C PHE A 122 -19.23 -8.69 4.53
N ALA A 123 -19.85 -8.77 5.70
CA ALA A 123 -19.23 -8.32 6.96
C ALA A 123 -17.93 -9.07 7.24
N SER A 124 -17.91 -10.39 7.06
CA SER A 124 -16.70 -11.21 7.19
C SER A 124 -15.61 -10.84 6.19
N PHE A 125 -15.99 -10.54 4.94
CA PHE A 125 -15.06 -10.06 3.92
C PHE A 125 -14.50 -8.68 4.27
N ALA A 126 -15.35 -7.74 4.68
CA ALA A 126 -14.94 -6.40 5.11
C ALA A 126 -14.01 -6.45 6.33
N GLN A 127 -14.29 -7.33 7.31
CA GLN A 127 -13.46 -7.54 8.48
C GLN A 127 -12.06 -8.05 8.11
N LYS A 128 -11.96 -8.99 7.16
CA LYS A 128 -10.64 -9.41 6.63
C LYS A 128 -9.91 -8.21 6.00
N GLY A 129 -10.64 -7.36 5.28
CA GLY A 129 -10.11 -6.13 4.70
C GLY A 129 -9.57 -5.16 5.74
N VAL A 130 -10.23 -5.01 6.90
CA VAL A 130 -9.72 -4.20 8.03
C VAL A 130 -8.34 -4.67 8.46
N TRP A 131 -8.21 -5.95 8.78
CA TRP A 131 -6.95 -6.53 9.24
C TRP A 131 -5.84 -6.40 8.22
N LEU A 132 -6.13 -6.71 6.96
CA LEU A 132 -5.15 -6.63 5.89
C LEU A 132 -4.73 -5.18 5.62
N SER A 133 -5.67 -4.23 5.67
CA SER A 133 -5.37 -2.81 5.48
C SER A 133 -4.47 -2.26 6.58
N LEU A 134 -4.74 -2.61 7.84
CA LEU A 134 -3.87 -2.25 8.97
C LEU A 134 -2.49 -2.93 8.86
N TYR A 135 -2.45 -4.19 8.47
CA TYR A 135 -1.20 -4.90 8.23
C TYR A 135 -0.36 -4.20 7.15
N LEU A 136 -0.97 -3.83 6.01
CA LEU A 136 -0.28 -3.09 4.95
C LEU A 136 0.22 -1.74 5.43
N ALA A 137 -0.57 -1.01 6.23
CA ALA A 137 -0.15 0.28 6.78
C ALA A 137 1.08 0.12 7.68
N ILE A 138 1.05 -0.83 8.63
CA ILE A 138 2.15 -1.05 9.59
C ILE A 138 3.37 -1.61 8.87
N PHE A 139 3.19 -2.59 7.97
CA PHE A 139 4.29 -3.23 7.24
C PHE A 139 5.04 -2.20 6.38
N ASN A 140 4.33 -1.33 5.67
CA ASN A 140 4.96 -0.29 4.84
C ASN A 140 5.66 0.79 5.67
N MET A 141 5.38 0.91 6.98
CA MET A 141 6.10 1.83 7.87
C MET A 141 7.43 1.27 8.40
N LEU A 142 7.74 -0.01 8.12
CA LEU A 142 9.06 -0.56 8.48
C LEU A 142 10.18 0.18 7.74
N PRO A 143 11.28 0.50 8.44
CA PRO A 143 12.38 1.31 7.88
C PRO A 143 13.35 0.48 7.01
N VAL A 144 12.79 -0.36 6.15
CA VAL A 144 13.53 -1.30 5.28
C VAL A 144 13.18 -1.04 3.81
N PRO A 145 14.15 -0.77 2.93
CA PRO A 145 13.87 -0.69 1.49
C PRO A 145 13.30 -2.02 0.95
N PRO A 146 12.32 -1.97 0.06
CA PRO A 146 11.77 -0.82 -0.66
C PRO A 146 10.53 -0.17 -0.01
N LEU A 147 10.24 -0.46 1.27
CA LEU A 147 9.04 -0.01 1.98
C LEU A 147 9.04 1.51 2.22
N ASP A 148 7.86 2.10 2.43
CA ASP A 148 7.69 3.56 2.56
C ASP A 148 8.40 4.12 3.79
N GLY A 149 8.47 3.37 4.89
CA GLY A 149 9.19 3.75 6.10
C GLY A 149 10.67 4.05 5.86
N SER A 150 11.30 3.41 4.86
CA SER A 150 12.69 3.71 4.48
C SER A 150 12.87 5.13 3.93
N LYS A 151 11.85 5.66 3.23
CA LYS A 151 11.84 7.03 2.70
C LYS A 151 11.73 8.07 3.83
N LEU A 152 11.07 7.71 4.95
CA LEU A 152 10.99 8.55 6.15
C LEU A 152 12.36 8.67 6.83
N LEU A 153 13.13 7.60 6.90
CA LEU A 153 14.51 7.66 7.42
C LEU A 153 15.38 8.59 6.57
N LEU A 154 15.23 8.54 5.25
CA LEU A 154 15.94 9.46 4.35
C LEU A 154 15.53 10.91 4.63
N ALA A 155 14.25 11.17 4.83
CA ALA A 155 13.74 12.51 5.12
C ALA A 155 14.20 13.02 6.50
N ALA A 156 14.26 12.16 7.51
CA ALA A 156 14.78 12.51 8.84
C ALA A 156 16.29 12.79 8.87
N ARG A 157 16.99 12.64 7.72
CA ARG A 157 18.45 12.84 7.62
C ARG A 157 19.26 12.01 8.62
N ILE A 158 18.70 10.88 9.07
CA ILE A 158 19.44 9.94 9.92
C ILE A 158 20.56 9.36 9.05
N PRO A 159 21.84 9.49 9.47
CA PRO A 159 22.95 8.95 8.70
C PRO A 159 22.71 7.45 8.46
N GLN A 160 22.64 7.05 7.22
CA GLN A 160 22.63 5.62 6.91
C GLN A 160 23.99 5.09 7.32
N ILE A 161 24.01 4.20 8.30
CA ILE A 161 25.18 3.43 8.67
C ILE A 161 25.59 2.63 7.41
N GLY A 162 26.63 3.09 6.71
CA GLY A 162 27.11 2.41 5.51
C GLY A 162 27.53 3.28 4.32
N ARG A 163 27.38 4.61 4.34
CA ARG A 163 28.09 5.45 3.37
C ARG A 163 29.50 5.69 3.87
N ALA A 164 30.35 4.67 3.72
CA ALA A 164 31.79 4.90 3.66
C ALA A 164 32.04 5.81 2.44
N HIS A 165 32.74 6.90 2.68
CA HIS A 165 33.23 7.80 1.65
C HIS A 165 34.04 6.99 0.62
N VAL A 166 33.62 7.05 -0.64
CA VAL A 166 34.48 6.84 -1.81
C VAL A 166 34.47 8.13 -2.58
#